data_7b2b5980cc362630b9a9c8c6ba5c6add
#
_entry.id   7b2b5980cc362630b9a9c8c6ba5c6add
#
_cell.length_a   1.000
_cell.length_b   1.000
_cell.length_c   1.000
_cell.angle_alpha   90.00
_cell.angle_beta   90.00
_cell.angle_gamma   90.00
#
_symmetry.space_group_name_H-M   'P 1'
#
loop_
_entity.id
_entity.type
_entity.pdbx_description
1 polymer ?
#
loop_
_entity_poly.entity_id
_entity_poly.type
_entity_poly.pdbx_seq_one_letter_code
_entity_poly.pdbx_strand_id
1 'polypeptide(L)'
;MKTFRRIAWLTIGTLSVILMVLAIPQPLFAHQMTYGRYHLWSDRPIDEPAARRVLDDAQRRISKSELYTPNQQFRIFLCNDNWRLLLFSQRLSGAMGGVADFWLTRNIYLRQSDLATNRLIPTHGWIISMSDRTLSYYLAHEATHILESRALGPLNYGFTPRWLIEGYADYVGKGGTFDVAENLAALKAGAQEMDPKASGLYRRYHLAVAYQLDHKHLTARQMFAAKTAEPGVLADLRSDPTFGN
;
A
#
# COMPACT_ATOMS: atom_id res chain seq x y z
N MET A 1 -16.18 13.30 43.61
CA MET A 1 -14.77 13.46 43.23
C MET A 1 -13.96 12.15 43.11
N LYS A 2 -14.03 11.22 44.12
CA LYS A 2 -13.25 9.95 44.06
C LYS A 2 -13.62 9.05 42.90
N THR A 3 -14.91 8.91 42.56
CA THR A 3 -15.38 8.09 41.42
C THR A 3 -14.92 8.63 40.08
N PHE A 4 -15.00 9.95 39.86
CA PHE A 4 -14.51 10.59 38.64
C PHE A 4 -13.02 10.38 38.44
N ARG A 5 -12.19 10.51 39.50
CA ARG A 5 -10.75 10.22 39.43
C ARG A 5 -10.48 8.76 39.07
N ARG A 6 -11.23 7.79 39.64
CA ARG A 6 -11.07 6.36 39.29
C ARG A 6 -11.39 6.08 37.83
N ILE A 7 -12.49 6.64 37.31
CA ILE A 7 -12.85 6.51 35.89
C ILE A 7 -11.76 7.11 35.01
N ALA A 8 -11.28 8.31 35.32
CA ALA A 8 -10.21 8.96 34.55
C ALA A 8 -8.93 8.10 34.51
N TRP A 9 -8.48 7.54 35.65
CA TRP A 9 -7.31 6.65 35.68
C TRP A 9 -7.51 5.36 34.92
N LEU A 10 -8.69 4.75 34.98
CA LEU A 10 -9.02 3.55 34.20
C LEU A 10 -9.00 3.87 32.69
N THR A 11 -9.59 4.98 32.27
CA THR A 11 -9.59 5.42 30.86
C THR A 11 -8.17 5.67 30.36
N ILE A 12 -7.35 6.40 31.12
CA ILE A 12 -5.95 6.67 30.76
C ILE A 12 -5.17 5.36 30.66
N GLY A 13 -5.34 4.44 31.62
CA GLY A 13 -4.67 3.14 31.61
C GLY A 13 -5.05 2.32 30.38
N THR A 14 -6.34 2.25 30.05
CA THR A 14 -6.82 1.53 28.86
C THR A 14 -6.27 2.13 27.56
N LEU A 15 -6.31 3.47 27.41
CA LEU A 15 -5.74 4.16 26.26
C LEU A 15 -4.23 3.93 26.13
N SER A 16 -3.50 3.95 27.24
CA SER A 16 -2.06 3.67 27.24
C SER A 16 -1.75 2.24 26.78
N VAL A 17 -2.52 1.25 27.20
CA VAL A 17 -2.37 -0.14 26.76
C VAL A 17 -2.67 -0.27 25.26
N ILE A 18 -3.74 0.36 24.78
CA ILE A 18 -4.07 0.35 23.34
C ILE A 18 -2.94 0.97 22.53
N LEU A 19 -2.45 2.14 22.92
CA LEU A 19 -1.34 2.81 22.24
C LEU A 19 -0.06 1.97 22.27
N MET A 20 0.23 1.31 23.39
CA MET A 20 1.38 0.39 23.48
C MET A 20 1.24 -0.78 22.50
N VAL A 21 0.07 -1.42 22.42
CA VAL A 21 -0.20 -2.52 21.48
C VAL A 21 -0.05 -2.05 20.04
N LEU A 22 -0.56 -0.86 19.71
CA LEU A 22 -0.42 -0.31 18.36
C LEU A 22 1.03 0.05 18.01
N ALA A 23 1.80 0.54 18.99
CA ALA A 23 3.21 0.92 18.81
C ALA A 23 4.15 -0.29 18.75
N ILE A 24 3.85 -1.36 19.51
CA ILE A 24 4.68 -2.56 19.66
C ILE A 24 3.82 -3.79 19.35
N PRO A 25 3.50 -4.06 18.08
CA PRO A 25 2.61 -5.17 17.69
C PRO A 25 3.26 -6.55 17.79
N GLN A 26 4.61 -6.64 17.84
CA GLN A 26 5.37 -7.88 17.76
C GLN A 26 4.90 -8.98 18.73
N PRO A 27 4.54 -8.71 20.01
CA PRO A 27 4.10 -9.76 20.92
C PRO A 27 2.81 -10.50 20.49
N LEU A 28 2.06 -9.92 19.56
CA LEU A 28 0.84 -10.56 19.03
C LEU A 28 1.10 -11.48 17.83
N PHE A 29 2.38 -11.66 17.43
CA PHE A 29 2.78 -12.48 16.29
C PHE A 29 3.82 -13.51 16.75
N ALA A 30 3.44 -14.80 16.71
CA ALA A 30 4.22 -15.89 17.28
C ALA A 30 5.45 -16.28 16.45
N HIS A 31 5.46 -15.91 15.16
CA HIS A 31 6.51 -16.32 14.22
C HIS A 31 7.16 -15.09 13.60
N GLN A 32 8.49 -15.18 13.41
CA GLN A 32 9.25 -14.10 12.79
C GLN A 32 10.40 -14.62 11.95
N MET A 33 10.75 -13.85 10.92
CA MET A 33 11.98 -14.05 10.16
C MET A 33 12.57 -12.70 9.75
N THR A 34 13.88 -12.69 9.50
CA THR A 34 14.57 -11.54 8.90
C THR A 34 15.23 -12.00 7.59
N TYR A 35 14.99 -11.24 6.53
CA TYR A 35 15.62 -11.47 5.23
C TYR A 35 16.04 -10.14 4.61
N GLY A 36 17.34 -9.92 4.50
CA GLY A 36 17.89 -8.65 4.03
C GLY A 36 17.39 -7.46 4.86
N ARG A 37 16.61 -6.59 4.25
CA ARG A 37 16.03 -5.40 4.86
C ARG A 37 14.61 -5.58 5.40
N TYR A 38 14.07 -6.80 5.30
CA TYR A 38 12.71 -7.13 5.70
C TYR A 38 12.70 -7.84 7.04
N HIS A 39 11.93 -7.31 7.97
CA HIS A 39 11.58 -7.97 9.21
C HIS A 39 10.11 -8.39 9.08
N LEU A 40 9.85 -9.67 9.01
CA LEU A 40 8.54 -10.26 8.80
C LEU A 40 8.06 -10.93 10.10
N TRP A 41 6.87 -10.59 10.53
CA TRP A 41 6.15 -11.23 11.63
C TRP A 41 4.85 -11.86 11.10
N SER A 42 4.46 -12.98 11.70
CA SER A 42 3.24 -13.69 11.33
C SER A 42 2.59 -14.33 12.56
N ASP A 43 1.27 -14.35 12.58
CA ASP A 43 0.48 -15.09 13.56
C ASP A 43 0.38 -16.60 13.23
N ARG A 44 0.92 -17.04 12.09
CA ARG A 44 1.03 -18.44 11.66
C ARG A 44 2.45 -18.77 11.25
N PRO A 45 2.83 -20.08 11.23
CA PRO A 45 4.14 -20.50 10.74
C PRO A 45 4.49 -19.91 9.38
N ILE A 46 5.75 -19.52 9.20
CA ILE A 46 6.25 -18.89 7.97
C ILE A 46 6.97 -19.98 7.13
N ASP A 47 6.51 -20.18 5.90
CA ASP A 47 7.28 -20.88 4.88
C ASP A 47 8.41 -19.95 4.40
N GLU A 48 9.61 -20.07 5.02
CA GLU A 48 10.71 -19.16 4.74
C GLU A 48 11.15 -19.16 3.27
N PRO A 49 11.30 -20.32 2.57
CA PRO A 49 11.62 -20.32 1.14
C PRO A 49 10.61 -19.59 0.29
N ALA A 50 9.31 -19.75 0.57
CA ALA A 50 8.25 -19.02 -0.13
C ALA A 50 8.26 -17.54 0.21
N ALA A 51 8.43 -17.18 1.49
CA ALA A 51 8.54 -15.79 1.93
C ALA A 51 9.71 -15.06 1.24
N ARG A 52 10.88 -15.69 1.12
CA ARG A 52 12.04 -15.12 0.40
C ARG A 52 11.69 -14.79 -1.06
N ARG A 53 11.03 -15.70 -1.78
CA ARG A 53 10.61 -15.45 -3.18
C ARG A 53 9.65 -14.23 -3.28
N VAL A 54 8.68 -14.14 -2.36
CA VAL A 54 7.75 -12.99 -2.29
C VAL A 54 8.51 -11.69 -2.02
N LEU A 55 9.43 -11.70 -1.05
CA LEU A 55 10.22 -10.54 -0.68
C LEU A 55 11.19 -10.10 -1.78
N ASP A 56 11.80 -11.04 -2.50
CA ASP A 56 12.66 -10.75 -3.65
C ASP A 56 11.88 -10.10 -4.79
N ASP A 57 10.66 -10.58 -5.09
CA ASP A 57 9.80 -9.96 -6.10
C ASP A 57 9.36 -8.56 -5.67
N ALA A 58 8.93 -8.38 -4.42
CA ALA A 58 8.61 -7.07 -3.88
C ALA A 58 9.83 -6.11 -3.95
N GLN A 59 11.03 -6.61 -3.62
CA GLN A 59 12.26 -5.82 -3.71
C GLN A 59 12.54 -5.35 -5.15
N ARG A 60 12.39 -6.22 -6.15
CA ARG A 60 12.56 -5.85 -7.56
C ARG A 60 11.61 -4.71 -7.98
N ARG A 61 10.38 -4.73 -7.47
CA ARG A 61 9.37 -3.68 -7.72
C ARG A 61 9.74 -2.38 -7.02
N ILE A 62 9.99 -2.43 -5.71
CA ILE A 62 10.29 -1.27 -4.87
C ILE A 62 11.57 -0.57 -5.34
N SER A 63 12.59 -1.31 -5.77
CA SER A 63 13.87 -0.73 -6.23
C SER A 63 13.77 0.10 -7.50
N LYS A 64 12.65 0.02 -8.25
CA LYS A 64 12.37 0.89 -9.40
C LYS A 64 11.83 2.27 -8.98
N SER A 65 11.42 2.43 -7.73
CA SER A 65 10.95 3.73 -7.23
C SER A 65 12.12 4.70 -7.06
N GLU A 66 12.02 5.91 -7.61
CA GLU A 66 12.98 6.99 -7.36
C GLU A 66 13.05 7.42 -5.89
N LEU A 67 12.03 7.08 -5.09
CA LEU A 67 12.00 7.37 -3.66
C LEU A 67 12.71 6.31 -2.81
N TYR A 68 13.11 5.19 -3.45
CA TYR A 68 13.77 4.10 -2.77
C TYR A 68 15.20 4.46 -2.38
N THR A 69 15.61 4.04 -1.17
CA THR A 69 16.98 4.16 -0.69
C THR A 69 17.49 2.81 -0.19
N PRO A 70 18.77 2.42 -0.49
CA PRO A 70 19.30 1.10 -0.13
C PRO A 70 19.28 0.76 1.36
N ASN A 71 19.34 1.77 2.24
CA ASN A 71 19.39 1.57 3.71
C ASN A 71 18.01 1.45 4.37
N GLN A 72 16.95 1.41 3.58
CA GLN A 72 15.59 1.35 4.08
C GLN A 72 15.22 -0.03 4.57
N GLN A 73 14.71 -0.13 5.79
CA GLN A 73 14.17 -1.35 6.36
C GLN A 73 12.65 -1.29 6.40
N PHE A 74 12.01 -2.45 6.24
CA PHE A 74 10.56 -2.62 6.26
C PHE A 74 10.16 -3.62 7.33
N ARG A 75 9.17 -3.26 8.14
CA ARG A 75 8.54 -4.11 9.14
C ARG A 75 7.17 -4.54 8.64
N ILE A 76 7.00 -5.85 8.45
CA ILE A 76 5.84 -6.45 7.78
C ILE A 76 5.17 -7.40 8.75
N PHE A 77 3.86 -7.31 8.85
CA PHE A 77 3.03 -8.14 9.70
C PHE A 77 1.97 -8.84 8.85
N LEU A 78 2.05 -10.18 8.77
CA LEU A 78 1.04 -11.02 8.12
C LEU A 78 -0.07 -11.29 9.12
N CYS A 79 -1.20 -10.65 8.94
CA CYS A 79 -2.39 -10.77 9.77
C CYS A 79 -3.30 -11.86 9.18
N ASN A 80 -2.99 -13.12 9.41
CA ASN A 80 -3.79 -14.23 8.90
C ASN A 80 -5.15 -14.35 9.60
N ASP A 81 -5.24 -13.86 10.85
CA ASP A 81 -6.50 -13.66 11.53
C ASP A 81 -6.99 -12.23 11.34
N ASN A 82 -8.19 -12.08 10.80
CA ASN A 82 -8.77 -10.80 10.40
C ASN A 82 -8.83 -9.74 11.51
N TRP A 83 -9.01 -10.16 12.78
CA TRP A 83 -9.09 -9.20 13.89
C TRP A 83 -7.79 -8.40 14.09
N ARG A 84 -6.62 -8.99 13.78
CA ARG A 84 -5.34 -8.28 13.83
C ARG A 84 -5.27 -7.20 12.75
N LEU A 85 -5.71 -7.52 11.53
CA LEU A 85 -5.77 -6.52 10.46
C LEU A 85 -6.71 -5.37 10.83
N LEU A 86 -7.89 -5.65 11.38
CA LEU A 86 -8.84 -4.62 11.83
C LEU A 86 -8.24 -3.75 12.95
N LEU A 87 -7.59 -4.38 13.94
CA LEU A 87 -6.95 -3.67 15.05
C LEU A 87 -5.87 -2.69 14.55
N PHE A 88 -4.94 -3.18 13.72
CA PHE A 88 -3.79 -2.38 13.30
C PHE A 88 -4.10 -1.41 12.15
N SER A 89 -5.07 -1.72 11.29
CA SER A 89 -5.54 -0.78 10.28
C SER A 89 -6.40 0.34 10.84
N GLN A 90 -6.91 0.18 12.08
CA GLN A 90 -7.87 1.10 12.71
C GLN A 90 -9.12 1.33 11.84
N ARG A 91 -9.49 0.34 11.03
CA ARG A 91 -10.63 0.37 10.12
C ARG A 91 -11.62 -0.73 10.48
N LEU A 92 -12.91 -0.43 10.33
CA LEU A 92 -13.99 -1.38 10.60
C LEU A 92 -14.22 -2.37 9.44
N SER A 93 -13.57 -2.17 8.28
CA SER A 93 -13.73 -3.03 7.11
C SER A 93 -12.43 -3.77 6.82
N GLY A 94 -12.49 -5.10 6.77
CA GLY A 94 -11.40 -5.97 6.33
C GLY A 94 -11.29 -6.15 4.82
N ALA A 95 -11.94 -5.31 4.00
CA ALA A 95 -11.93 -5.44 2.54
C ALA A 95 -10.61 -5.01 1.88
N MET A 96 -9.66 -4.45 2.62
CA MET A 96 -8.35 -4.05 2.09
C MET A 96 -7.36 -5.21 2.00
N GLY A 97 -6.41 -5.14 1.07
CA GLY A 97 -5.31 -6.11 0.94
C GLY A 97 -4.22 -5.91 1.98
N GLY A 98 -3.92 -4.67 2.29
CA GLY A 98 -2.93 -4.25 3.28
C GLY A 98 -3.17 -2.84 3.77
N VAL A 99 -2.31 -2.38 4.65
CA VAL A 99 -2.23 -1.00 5.11
C VAL A 99 -0.81 -0.69 5.59
N ALA A 100 -0.31 0.47 5.22
CA ALA A 100 0.91 1.05 5.78
C ALA A 100 0.55 2.07 6.86
N ASP A 101 1.08 1.88 8.07
CA ASP A 101 1.06 2.93 9.10
C ASP A 101 2.19 3.92 8.82
N PHE A 102 1.88 5.00 8.15
CA PHE A 102 2.86 6.03 7.78
C PHE A 102 3.10 7.08 8.88
N TRP A 103 2.31 7.05 9.95
CA TRP A 103 2.38 8.04 11.02
C TRP A 103 3.26 7.62 12.20
N LEU A 104 2.88 6.50 12.84
CA LEU A 104 3.39 6.13 14.15
C LEU A 104 4.58 5.17 14.04
N THR A 105 4.40 4.06 13.35
CA THR A 105 5.35 2.94 13.42
C THR A 105 6.04 2.64 12.10
N ARG A 106 5.47 3.07 10.97
CA ARG A 106 5.88 2.69 9.62
C ARG A 106 5.87 1.18 9.40
N ASN A 107 4.93 0.51 10.05
CA ASN A 107 4.67 -0.89 9.86
C ASN A 107 3.76 -1.12 8.65
N ILE A 108 3.92 -2.27 8.01
CA ILE A 108 3.06 -2.75 6.94
C ILE A 108 2.28 -3.93 7.48
N TYR A 109 0.97 -3.88 7.39
CA TYR A 109 0.07 -4.96 7.79
C TYR A 109 -0.62 -5.51 6.55
N LEU A 110 -0.43 -6.80 6.29
CA LEU A 110 -1.05 -7.50 5.17
C LEU A 110 -2.07 -8.51 5.71
N ARG A 111 -3.19 -8.61 5.01
CA ARG A 111 -4.22 -9.57 5.37
C ARG A 111 -3.74 -11.02 5.17
N GLN A 112 -4.62 -11.98 5.48
CA GLN A 112 -4.40 -13.41 5.29
C GLN A 112 -3.78 -13.69 3.92
N SER A 113 -2.64 -14.37 3.94
CA SER A 113 -1.76 -14.55 2.80
C SER A 113 -1.37 -16.00 2.62
N ASP A 114 -1.22 -16.42 1.38
CA ASP A 114 -0.56 -17.66 0.98
C ASP A 114 0.79 -17.30 0.34
N LEU A 115 1.86 -17.55 1.08
CA LEU A 115 3.24 -17.31 0.64
C LEU A 115 3.65 -18.22 -0.53
N ALA A 116 3.18 -19.47 -0.54
CA ALA A 116 3.56 -20.47 -1.55
C ALA A 116 3.03 -20.06 -2.94
N THR A 117 1.79 -19.58 -3.00
CA THR A 117 1.15 -19.14 -4.25
C THR A 117 1.34 -17.65 -4.53
N ASN A 118 2.01 -16.91 -3.63
CA ASN A 118 2.19 -15.44 -3.73
C ASN A 118 0.85 -14.70 -3.88
N ARG A 119 -0.15 -15.05 -3.05
CA ARG A 119 -1.51 -14.50 -3.12
C ARG A 119 -2.03 -14.06 -1.75
N LEU A 120 -2.92 -13.07 -1.78
CA LEU A 120 -3.81 -12.82 -0.66
C LEU A 120 -4.99 -13.79 -0.72
N ILE A 121 -5.48 -14.23 0.44
CA ILE A 121 -6.66 -15.11 0.51
C ILE A 121 -7.91 -14.22 0.49
N PRO A 122 -8.82 -14.41 -0.49
CA PRO A 122 -10.03 -13.63 -0.60
C PRO A 122 -10.94 -13.84 0.62
N THR A 123 -11.63 -12.77 1.06
CA THR A 123 -12.76 -12.88 1.99
C THR A 123 -14.08 -12.73 1.24
N HIS A 124 -15.15 -13.24 1.83
CA HIS A 124 -16.50 -13.03 1.32
C HIS A 124 -16.78 -11.54 1.09
N GLY A 125 -17.34 -11.19 -0.09
CA GLY A 125 -17.64 -9.81 -0.47
C GLY A 125 -16.50 -9.05 -1.15
N TRP A 126 -15.38 -9.68 -1.42
CA TRP A 126 -14.32 -9.08 -2.23
C TRP A 126 -14.67 -9.15 -3.71
N ILE A 127 -15.00 -8.00 -4.30
CA ILE A 127 -15.43 -7.84 -5.69
C ILE A 127 -14.23 -7.81 -6.65
N ILE A 128 -13.02 -7.59 -6.10
CA ILE A 128 -11.83 -7.30 -6.90
C ILE A 128 -11.27 -8.58 -7.51
N SER A 129 -11.17 -8.61 -8.84
CA SER A 129 -10.33 -9.58 -9.52
C SER A 129 -8.91 -9.49 -8.98
N MET A 130 -8.47 -10.54 -8.30
CA MET A 130 -7.12 -10.60 -7.71
C MET A 130 -6.11 -11.20 -8.71
N SER A 131 -6.49 -11.40 -9.97
CA SER A 131 -5.67 -12.10 -10.95
C SER A 131 -4.33 -11.42 -11.22
N ASP A 132 -4.30 -10.08 -11.16
CA ASP A 132 -3.14 -9.26 -11.47
C ASP A 132 -2.44 -8.67 -10.23
N ARG A 133 -2.92 -8.96 -9.01
CA ARG A 133 -2.39 -8.47 -7.74
C ARG A 133 -1.87 -9.60 -6.87
N THR A 134 -0.57 -9.82 -6.92
CA THR A 134 0.12 -10.80 -6.08
C THR A 134 0.35 -10.27 -4.66
N LEU A 135 0.74 -11.14 -3.72
CA LEU A 135 1.16 -10.72 -2.38
C LEU A 135 2.36 -9.78 -2.44
N SER A 136 3.32 -10.05 -3.33
CA SER A 136 4.47 -9.18 -3.58
C SER A 136 4.07 -7.81 -4.16
N TYR A 137 3.01 -7.75 -4.98
CA TYR A 137 2.42 -6.47 -5.40
C TYR A 137 1.92 -5.68 -4.19
N TYR A 138 1.10 -6.29 -3.32
CA TYR A 138 0.58 -5.60 -2.14
C TYR A 138 1.70 -5.14 -1.22
N LEU A 139 2.71 -5.98 -1.02
CA LEU A 139 3.87 -5.61 -0.21
C LEU A 139 4.61 -4.39 -0.80
N ALA A 140 4.84 -4.39 -2.11
CA ALA A 140 5.50 -3.27 -2.78
C ALA A 140 4.65 -1.99 -2.76
N HIS A 141 3.33 -2.11 -2.93
CA HIS A 141 2.38 -1.02 -2.84
C HIS A 141 2.40 -0.36 -1.44
N GLU A 142 2.25 -1.16 -0.38
CA GLU A 142 2.26 -0.65 0.99
C GLU A 142 3.63 -0.11 1.40
N ALA A 143 4.73 -0.74 0.95
CA ALA A 143 6.07 -0.23 1.16
C ALA A 143 6.26 1.14 0.47
N THR A 144 5.64 1.35 -0.68
CA THR A 144 5.71 2.63 -1.40
C THR A 144 5.06 3.76 -0.59
N HIS A 145 3.97 3.52 0.13
CA HIS A 145 3.40 4.50 1.04
C HIS A 145 4.38 4.93 2.16
N ILE A 146 5.23 4.00 2.63
CA ILE A 146 6.31 4.36 3.57
C ILE A 146 7.38 5.24 2.88
N LEU A 147 7.72 4.94 1.61
CA LEU A 147 8.67 5.76 0.84
C LEU A 147 8.13 7.18 0.62
N GLU A 148 6.88 7.30 0.19
CA GLU A 148 6.20 8.58 -0.03
C GLU A 148 6.14 9.40 1.25
N SER A 149 5.69 8.79 2.36
CA SER A 149 5.64 9.48 3.66
C SER A 149 7.01 9.96 4.14
N ARG A 150 8.07 9.21 3.86
CA ARG A 150 9.45 9.63 4.17
C ARG A 150 9.93 10.77 3.28
N ALA A 151 9.63 10.69 1.98
CA ALA A 151 10.07 11.68 1.00
C ALA A 151 9.34 13.02 1.15
N LEU A 152 8.03 12.98 1.45
CA LEU A 152 7.17 14.16 1.58
C LEU A 152 7.10 14.71 3.01
N GLY A 153 7.40 13.88 4.00
CA GLY A 153 7.07 14.11 5.40
C GLY A 153 5.60 13.76 5.70
N PRO A 154 5.30 13.26 6.93
CA PRO A 154 3.97 12.71 7.26
C PRO A 154 2.82 13.70 7.04
N LEU A 155 3.02 14.98 7.38
CA LEU A 155 1.99 16.01 7.18
C LEU A 155 1.70 16.24 5.69
N ASN A 156 2.73 16.50 4.88
CA ASN A 156 2.55 16.72 3.44
C ASN A 156 1.97 15.49 2.74
N TYR A 157 2.38 14.29 3.15
CA TYR A 157 1.79 13.04 2.68
C TYR A 157 0.28 13.01 2.93
N GLY A 158 -0.17 13.32 4.15
CA GLY A 158 -1.59 13.35 4.50
C GLY A 158 -2.42 14.37 3.71
N PHE A 159 -1.80 15.45 3.21
CA PHE A 159 -2.45 16.47 2.38
C PHE A 159 -2.21 16.28 0.87
N THR A 160 -1.49 15.24 0.46
CA THR A 160 -1.29 14.95 -0.96
C THR A 160 -2.55 14.30 -1.55
N PRO A 161 -2.98 14.68 -2.75
CA PRO A 161 -4.16 14.10 -3.38
C PRO A 161 -4.06 12.57 -3.46
N ARG A 162 -5.14 11.88 -3.10
CA ARG A 162 -5.20 10.42 -3.04
C ARG A 162 -4.80 9.76 -4.36
N TRP A 163 -5.19 10.34 -5.49
CA TRP A 163 -4.86 9.77 -6.80
C TRP A 163 -3.34 9.72 -7.07
N LEU A 164 -2.57 10.69 -6.55
CA LEU A 164 -1.11 10.68 -6.64
C LEU A 164 -0.50 9.59 -5.76
N ILE A 165 -0.93 9.51 -4.50
CA ILE A 165 -0.44 8.53 -3.52
C ILE A 165 -0.75 7.11 -3.99
N GLU A 166 -2.02 6.80 -4.24
CA GLU A 166 -2.42 5.45 -4.65
C GLU A 166 -1.93 5.10 -6.07
N GLY A 167 -1.87 6.12 -6.95
CA GLY A 167 -1.37 5.94 -8.31
C GLY A 167 0.12 5.60 -8.35
N TYR A 168 0.93 6.29 -7.56
CA TYR A 168 2.35 6.00 -7.49
C TYR A 168 2.64 4.67 -6.79
N ALA A 169 1.89 4.36 -5.73
CA ALA A 169 2.00 3.06 -5.07
C ALA A 169 1.60 1.90 -6.00
N ASP A 170 0.55 2.06 -6.82
CA ASP A 170 0.15 1.07 -7.83
C ASP A 170 1.19 0.96 -8.96
N TYR A 171 1.75 2.09 -9.42
CA TYR A 171 2.81 2.14 -10.43
C TYR A 171 4.04 1.34 -10.00
N VAL A 172 4.54 1.57 -8.78
CA VAL A 172 5.65 0.80 -8.20
C VAL A 172 5.24 -0.65 -7.95
N GLY A 173 4.06 -0.88 -7.38
CA GLY A 173 3.52 -2.19 -7.07
C GLY A 173 3.38 -3.09 -8.30
N LYS A 174 2.94 -2.58 -9.43
CA LYS A 174 2.85 -3.30 -10.72
C LYS A 174 4.23 -3.62 -11.31
N GLY A 175 5.23 -2.79 -11.04
CA GLY A 175 6.62 -3.08 -11.40
C GLY A 175 6.87 -3.29 -12.88
N GLY A 176 6.07 -2.67 -13.77
CA GLY A 176 6.18 -2.74 -15.22
C GLY A 176 5.28 -3.81 -15.87
N THR A 177 4.35 -4.42 -15.11
CA THR A 177 3.35 -5.36 -15.66
C THR A 177 2.04 -4.69 -16.05
N PHE A 178 2.00 -3.37 -16.09
CA PHE A 178 0.82 -2.58 -16.45
C PHE A 178 0.84 -2.27 -17.94
N ASP A 179 -0.16 -2.71 -18.67
CA ASP A 179 -0.33 -2.40 -20.09
C ASP A 179 -0.95 -1.01 -20.25
N VAL A 180 -0.14 -0.04 -20.66
CA VAL A 180 -0.57 1.37 -20.83
C VAL A 180 -1.58 1.49 -21.94
N ALA A 181 -1.37 0.82 -23.09
CA ALA A 181 -2.26 0.92 -24.26
C ALA A 181 -3.65 0.32 -23.97
N GLU A 182 -3.70 -0.87 -23.36
CA GLU A 182 -4.96 -1.51 -22.94
C GLU A 182 -5.73 -0.60 -21.96
N ASN A 183 -5.04 -0.10 -20.92
CA ASN A 183 -5.70 0.72 -19.90
C ASN A 183 -6.10 2.11 -20.42
N LEU A 184 -5.37 2.68 -21.39
CA LEU A 184 -5.77 3.90 -22.07
C LEU A 184 -7.04 3.69 -22.93
N ALA A 185 -7.13 2.56 -23.64
CA ALA A 185 -8.33 2.20 -24.38
C ALA A 185 -9.53 2.01 -23.44
N ALA A 186 -9.35 1.32 -22.30
CA ALA A 186 -10.39 1.15 -21.29
C ALA A 186 -10.84 2.49 -20.68
N LEU A 187 -9.90 3.42 -20.43
CA LEU A 187 -10.22 4.77 -19.95
C LEU A 187 -11.03 5.57 -20.98
N LYS A 188 -10.65 5.50 -22.27
CA LYS A 188 -11.39 6.19 -23.35
C LYS A 188 -12.79 5.61 -23.54
N ALA A 189 -12.96 4.30 -23.33
CA ALA A 189 -14.26 3.62 -23.39
C ALA A 189 -15.12 3.85 -22.14
N GLY A 190 -14.61 4.47 -21.08
CA GLY A 190 -15.35 4.66 -19.82
C GLY A 190 -15.60 3.37 -19.06
N ALA A 191 -14.69 2.38 -19.19
CA ALA A 191 -14.82 1.08 -18.55
C ALA A 191 -14.87 1.20 -17.01
N GLN A 192 -15.69 0.37 -16.36
CA GLN A 192 -15.96 0.43 -14.92
C GLN A 192 -14.70 0.19 -14.06
N GLU A 193 -13.78 -0.64 -14.53
CA GLU A 193 -12.52 -0.89 -13.85
C GLU A 193 -11.60 0.34 -13.74
N MET A 194 -11.87 1.38 -14.53
CA MET A 194 -11.18 2.66 -14.45
C MET A 194 -11.72 3.58 -13.36
N ASP A 195 -12.87 3.26 -12.76
CA ASP A 195 -13.37 3.98 -11.58
C ASP A 195 -12.90 3.28 -10.29
N PRO A 196 -11.97 3.89 -9.52
CA PRO A 196 -11.47 3.29 -8.28
C PRO A 196 -12.55 3.10 -7.20
N LYS A 197 -13.65 3.86 -7.24
CA LYS A 197 -14.77 3.70 -6.30
C LYS A 197 -15.61 2.47 -6.63
N ALA A 198 -15.79 2.18 -7.92
CA ALA A 198 -16.59 1.06 -8.37
C ALA A 198 -15.80 -0.26 -8.36
N SER A 199 -14.54 -0.22 -8.78
CA SER A 199 -13.72 -1.41 -8.97
C SER A 199 -12.80 -1.73 -7.79
N GLY A 200 -12.44 -0.73 -6.95
CA GLY A 200 -11.37 -0.84 -5.97
C GLY A 200 -9.96 -0.94 -6.59
N LEU A 201 -9.84 -0.74 -7.91
CA LEU A 201 -8.59 -0.77 -8.65
C LEU A 201 -8.07 0.65 -8.86
N TYR A 202 -6.75 0.81 -8.88
CA TYR A 202 -6.12 2.11 -9.08
C TYR A 202 -5.65 2.34 -10.53
N ARG A 203 -6.19 1.58 -11.51
CA ARG A 203 -5.76 1.60 -12.91
C ARG A 203 -5.72 3.01 -13.51
N ARG A 204 -6.78 3.81 -13.28
CA ARG A 204 -6.84 5.21 -13.74
C ARG A 204 -5.76 6.08 -13.10
N TYR A 205 -5.51 5.90 -11.82
CA TYR A 205 -4.48 6.65 -11.10
C TYR A 205 -3.08 6.26 -11.56
N HIS A 206 -2.84 4.95 -11.74
CA HIS A 206 -1.60 4.44 -12.33
C HIS A 206 -1.34 5.06 -13.70
N LEU A 207 -2.34 5.03 -14.59
CA LEU A 207 -2.23 5.57 -15.95
C LEU A 207 -1.85 7.06 -15.93
N ALA A 208 -2.46 7.85 -15.04
CA ALA A 208 -2.15 9.27 -14.86
C ALA A 208 -0.73 9.49 -14.32
N VAL A 209 -0.23 8.60 -13.43
CA VAL A 209 1.14 8.65 -12.93
C VAL A 209 2.13 8.25 -14.02
N ALA A 210 1.89 7.15 -14.76
CA ALA A 210 2.72 6.72 -15.88
C ALA A 210 2.83 7.81 -16.95
N TYR A 211 1.73 8.52 -17.26
CA TYR A 211 1.76 9.66 -18.16
C TYR A 211 2.74 10.74 -17.69
N GLN A 212 2.75 11.07 -16.41
CA GLN A 212 3.65 12.09 -15.89
C GLN A 212 5.12 11.63 -15.81
N LEU A 213 5.36 10.40 -15.36
CA LEU A 213 6.72 9.89 -15.14
C LEU A 213 7.36 9.42 -16.45
N ASP A 214 6.68 8.54 -17.18
CA ASP A 214 7.29 7.85 -18.35
C ASP A 214 7.17 8.69 -19.62
N HIS A 215 6.07 9.44 -19.80
CA HIS A 215 5.81 10.20 -21.01
C HIS A 215 6.24 11.68 -20.90
N LYS A 216 5.90 12.36 -19.79
CA LYS A 216 6.32 13.76 -19.54
C LYS A 216 7.69 13.85 -18.86
N HIS A 217 8.31 12.72 -18.50
CA HIS A 217 9.65 12.63 -17.91
C HIS A 217 9.81 13.45 -16.61
N LEU A 218 8.74 13.61 -15.84
CA LEU A 218 8.84 14.20 -14.51
C LEU A 218 9.49 13.20 -13.55
N THR A 219 10.29 13.70 -12.63
CA THR A 219 10.68 12.90 -11.47
C THR A 219 9.49 12.73 -10.51
N ALA A 220 9.50 11.68 -9.71
CA ALA A 220 8.47 11.49 -8.69
C ALA A 220 8.38 12.71 -7.75
N ARG A 221 9.51 13.33 -7.40
CA ARG A 221 9.53 14.54 -6.55
C ARG A 221 8.88 15.74 -7.24
N GLN A 222 9.10 15.94 -8.53
CA GLN A 222 8.44 17.01 -9.31
C GLN A 222 6.93 16.78 -9.40
N MET A 223 6.51 15.54 -9.70
CA MET A 223 5.11 15.16 -9.73
C MET A 223 4.39 15.44 -8.40
N PHE A 224 4.98 15.02 -7.28
CA PHE A 224 4.42 15.27 -5.95
C PHE A 224 4.44 16.76 -5.56
N ALA A 225 5.45 17.51 -5.99
CA ALA A 225 5.53 18.96 -5.73
C ALA A 225 4.48 19.74 -6.50
N ALA A 226 4.23 19.36 -7.76
CA ALA A 226 3.24 20.02 -8.63
C ALA A 226 1.80 19.84 -8.12
N LYS A 227 1.47 18.71 -7.52
CA LYS A 227 0.11 18.36 -7.02
C LYS A 227 -0.99 18.68 -8.04
N THR A 228 -0.73 18.44 -9.31
CA THR A 228 -1.68 18.70 -10.41
C THR A 228 -3.00 17.99 -10.13
N ALA A 229 -4.11 18.63 -10.46
CA ALA A 229 -5.43 18.02 -10.29
C ALA A 229 -5.63 16.86 -11.27
N GLU A 230 -6.15 15.72 -10.77
CA GLU A 230 -6.39 14.51 -11.58
C GLU A 230 -7.14 14.80 -12.90
N PRO A 231 -8.26 15.57 -12.92
CA PRO A 231 -8.98 15.84 -14.16
C PRO A 231 -8.16 16.51 -15.25
N GLY A 232 -7.23 17.39 -14.89
CA GLY A 232 -6.31 18.04 -15.83
C GLY A 232 -5.36 17.02 -16.47
N VAL A 233 -4.72 16.18 -15.65
CA VAL A 233 -3.82 15.12 -16.14
C VAL A 233 -4.58 14.15 -17.06
N LEU A 234 -5.81 13.77 -16.69
CA LEU A 234 -6.65 12.88 -17.52
C LEU A 234 -7.10 13.52 -18.82
N ALA A 235 -7.32 14.84 -18.85
CA ALA A 235 -7.63 15.56 -20.09
C ALA A 235 -6.41 15.58 -21.02
N ASP A 236 -5.23 15.90 -20.47
CA ASP A 236 -3.98 15.94 -21.22
C ASP A 236 -3.66 14.57 -21.84
N LEU A 237 -3.68 13.49 -21.05
CA LEU A 237 -3.34 12.15 -21.54
C LEU A 237 -4.34 11.61 -22.59
N ARG A 238 -5.64 11.99 -22.49
CA ARG A 238 -6.64 11.60 -23.50
C ARG A 238 -6.46 12.29 -24.83
N SER A 239 -5.98 13.54 -24.81
CA SER A 239 -5.74 14.37 -25.99
C SER A 239 -4.37 14.16 -26.61
N ASP A 240 -3.44 13.53 -25.90
CA ASP A 240 -2.07 13.31 -26.38
C ASP A 240 -2.04 12.09 -27.32
N PRO A 241 -1.81 12.31 -28.64
CA PRO A 241 -1.84 11.22 -29.62
C PRO A 241 -0.60 10.31 -29.54
N THR A 242 0.42 10.73 -28.79
CA THR A 242 1.70 10.00 -28.69
C THR A 242 1.78 9.12 -27.44
N PHE A 243 0.86 9.29 -26.50
CA PHE A 243 0.78 8.47 -25.30
C PHE A 243 0.08 7.14 -25.55
N GLY A 244 0.74 6.04 -25.23
CA GLY A 244 0.22 4.67 -25.41
C GLY A 244 0.55 4.03 -26.77
N ASN A 245 1.37 4.68 -27.58
CA ASN A 245 1.92 4.16 -28.83
C ASN A 245 3.32 3.60 -28.65
#